data_ea388c42bd8b77159861c5f7b1b6a776
#
_entry.id   ea388c42bd8b77159861c5f7b1b6a776
#
_cell.length_a   1.000
_cell.length_b   1.000
_cell.length_c   1.000
_cell.angle_alpha   90.00
_cell.angle_beta   90.00
_cell.angle_gamma   90.00
#
_symmetry.space_group_name_H-M   'P 1'
#
loop_
_entity.id
_entity.type
_entity.pdbx_description
1 polymer ?
#
loop_
_entity_poly.entity_id
_entity_poly.type
_entity_poly.pdbx_seq_one_letter_code
_entity_poly.pdbx_strand_id
1 'polypeptide(L)'
;MTNHSTEVAIVGGGMVGGALALGLAQQGFAVTVIDKQIPAPFDASAPPDVRISAISAASVELLRGLGVWESIEAMRCHPYRQLETWEWENAHVLF
;
A
#
# COMPACT_ATOMS: atom_id res chain seq x y z
N MET A 1 -6.45 -20.50 -27.51
CA MET A 1 -6.12 -20.53 -26.07
C MET A 1 -4.86 -19.72 -25.83
N THR A 2 -4.93 -18.76 -24.93
CA THR A 2 -3.78 -17.91 -24.64
C THR A 2 -3.03 -18.48 -23.43
N ASN A 3 -1.75 -18.77 -23.61
CA ASN A 3 -0.89 -19.22 -22.52
C ASN A 3 -0.19 -18.01 -21.90
N HIS A 4 -0.25 -17.89 -20.60
CA HIS A 4 0.49 -16.90 -19.84
C HIS A 4 1.66 -17.54 -19.15
N SER A 5 2.82 -16.94 -19.33
CA SER A 5 4.06 -17.37 -18.69
C SER A 5 4.48 -16.30 -17.70
N THR A 6 4.81 -16.68 -16.49
CA THR A 6 5.26 -15.76 -15.46
C THR A 6 6.48 -16.32 -14.75
N GLU A 7 7.40 -15.45 -14.35
CA GLU A 7 8.56 -15.83 -13.58
C GLU A 7 8.27 -15.78 -12.07
N VAL A 8 7.41 -14.83 -11.66
CA VAL A 8 7.04 -14.66 -10.25
C VAL A 8 5.53 -14.48 -10.16
N ALA A 9 4.90 -15.28 -9.33
CA ALA A 9 3.48 -15.16 -9.01
C ALA A 9 3.34 -14.64 -7.58
N ILE A 10 2.59 -13.56 -7.41
CA ILE A 10 2.34 -12.95 -6.11
C ILE A 10 0.87 -13.11 -5.77
N VAL A 11 0.60 -13.77 -4.67
CA VAL A 11 -0.77 -13.94 -4.18
C VAL A 11 -1.06 -12.83 -3.19
N GLY A 12 -2.00 -11.98 -3.53
CA GLY A 12 -2.38 -10.81 -2.77
C GLY A 12 -1.84 -9.53 -3.39
N GLY A 13 -2.74 -8.66 -3.83
CA GLY A 13 -2.45 -7.38 -4.49
C GLY A 13 -2.60 -6.17 -3.57
N GLY A 14 -2.43 -6.33 -2.26
CA GLY A 14 -2.42 -5.23 -1.31
C GLY A 14 -1.14 -4.39 -1.41
N MET A 15 -0.87 -3.57 -0.39
CA MET A 15 0.28 -2.67 -0.42
C MET A 15 1.60 -3.41 -0.55
N VAL A 16 1.80 -4.49 0.20
CA VAL A 16 3.05 -5.25 0.19
C VAL A 16 3.22 -6.00 -1.11
N GLY A 17 2.20 -6.77 -1.50
CA GLY A 17 2.24 -7.54 -2.74
C GLY A 17 2.34 -6.64 -3.97
N GLY A 18 1.60 -5.53 -3.99
CA GLY A 18 1.65 -4.56 -5.07
C GLY A 18 3.01 -3.89 -5.20
N ALA A 19 3.62 -3.48 -4.10
CA ALA A 19 4.95 -2.88 -4.11
C ALA A 19 6.01 -3.87 -4.59
N LEU A 20 5.94 -5.12 -4.13
CA LEU A 20 6.87 -6.16 -4.57
C LEU A 20 6.72 -6.43 -6.06
N ALA A 21 5.48 -6.55 -6.54
CA ALA A 21 5.19 -6.78 -7.95
C ALA A 21 5.78 -5.67 -8.82
N LEU A 22 5.55 -4.42 -8.43
CA LEU A 22 6.05 -3.27 -9.17
C LEU A 22 7.57 -3.24 -9.18
N GLY A 23 8.21 -3.45 -8.04
CA GLY A 23 9.67 -3.48 -7.94
C GLY A 23 10.30 -4.57 -8.80
N LEU A 24 9.73 -5.77 -8.79
CA LEU A 24 10.21 -6.87 -9.62
C LEU A 24 9.98 -6.60 -11.11
N ALA A 25 8.83 -6.05 -11.48
CA ALA A 25 8.54 -5.71 -12.87
C ALA A 25 9.53 -4.65 -13.39
N GLN A 26 9.88 -3.67 -12.58
CA GLN A 26 10.87 -2.65 -12.93
C GLN A 26 12.27 -3.25 -13.13
N GLN A 27 12.56 -4.38 -12.51
CA GLN A 27 13.82 -5.11 -12.70
C GLN A 27 13.78 -6.04 -13.93
N GLY A 28 12.67 -6.10 -14.64
CA GLY A 28 12.55 -6.89 -15.85
C GLY A 28 11.94 -8.26 -15.68
N PHE A 29 11.44 -8.60 -14.49
CA PHE A 29 10.76 -9.88 -14.26
C PHE A 29 9.35 -9.87 -14.81
N ALA A 30 8.92 -11.00 -15.34
CA ALA A 30 7.51 -11.21 -15.69
C ALA A 30 6.75 -11.59 -14.43
N VAL A 31 5.89 -10.68 -13.94
CA VAL A 31 5.20 -10.83 -12.67
C VAL A 31 3.70 -10.93 -12.89
N THR A 32 3.06 -11.87 -12.20
CA THR A 32 1.61 -11.99 -12.15
C THR A 32 1.14 -11.81 -10.71
N VAL A 33 0.19 -10.93 -10.52
CA VAL A 33 -0.47 -10.73 -9.22
C VAL A 33 -1.82 -11.40 -9.24
N ILE A 34 -2.10 -12.22 -8.25
CA ILE A 34 -3.35 -12.95 -8.10
C ILE A 34 -4.07 -12.42 -6.88
N ASP A 35 -5.27 -11.89 -7.06
CA ASP A 35 -6.11 -11.43 -5.97
C ASP A 35 -7.55 -11.85 -6.18
N LYS A 36 -8.27 -12.02 -5.10
CA LYS A 36 -9.69 -12.38 -5.16
C LYS A 36 -10.58 -11.20 -5.51
N GLN A 37 -10.09 -9.97 -5.41
CA GLN A 37 -10.83 -8.75 -5.71
C GLN A 37 -9.95 -7.74 -6.42
N ILE A 38 -10.55 -7.00 -7.35
CA ILE A 38 -9.93 -5.81 -7.92
C ILE A 38 -10.42 -4.63 -7.07
N PRO A 39 -9.50 -3.86 -6.46
CA PRO A 39 -9.92 -2.72 -5.65
C PRO A 39 -10.63 -1.67 -6.49
N ALA A 40 -11.65 -1.03 -5.91
CA ALA A 40 -12.33 0.07 -6.54
C ALA A 40 -11.37 1.27 -6.68
N PRO A 41 -11.54 2.10 -7.73
CA PRO A 41 -10.78 3.33 -7.85
C PRO A 41 -11.00 4.25 -6.66
N PHE A 42 -10.00 5.06 -6.33
CA PHE A 42 -10.12 6.05 -5.27
C PHE A 42 -11.21 7.07 -5.61
N ASP A 43 -12.11 7.33 -4.66
CA ASP A 43 -13.20 8.29 -4.78
C ASP A 43 -13.04 9.36 -3.69
N ALA A 44 -12.61 10.55 -4.12
CA ALA A 44 -12.40 11.67 -3.20
C ALA A 44 -13.69 12.17 -2.54
N SER A 45 -14.86 11.89 -3.14
CA SER A 45 -16.16 12.30 -2.59
C SER A 45 -16.69 11.34 -1.53
N ALA A 46 -16.16 10.13 -1.47
CA ALA A 46 -16.56 9.15 -0.47
C ALA A 46 -16.00 9.52 0.91
N PRO A 47 -16.67 9.16 2.01
CA PRO A 47 -16.14 9.38 3.34
C PRO A 47 -14.86 8.52 3.55
N PRO A 48 -13.98 8.94 4.47
CA PRO A 48 -12.80 8.13 4.79
C PRO A 48 -13.19 6.74 5.28
N ASP A 49 -12.39 5.75 4.89
CA ASP A 49 -12.60 4.39 5.36
C ASP A 49 -12.31 4.30 6.86
N VAL A 50 -12.96 3.37 7.52
CA VAL A 50 -12.70 3.05 8.93
C VAL A 50 -11.29 2.51 9.10
N ARG A 51 -10.80 1.80 8.11
CA ARG A 51 -9.48 1.21 8.09
C ARG A 51 -8.50 2.11 7.37
N ILE A 52 -7.46 2.52 8.07
CA ILE A 52 -6.40 3.36 7.53
C ILE A 52 -5.05 2.67 7.70
N SER A 53 -4.07 3.10 6.93
CA SER A 53 -2.71 2.60 7.02
C SER A 53 -1.76 3.71 7.45
N ALA A 54 -0.86 3.39 8.37
CA ALA A 54 0.24 4.26 8.74
C ALA A 54 1.48 3.82 7.97
N ILE A 55 2.03 4.72 7.18
CA ILE A 55 3.18 4.43 6.33
C ILE A 55 4.41 5.13 6.91
N SER A 56 5.44 4.36 7.24
CA SER A 56 6.68 4.90 7.80
C SER A 56 7.47 5.70 6.77
N ALA A 57 8.38 6.54 7.24
CA ALA A 57 9.26 7.30 6.37
C ALA A 57 10.09 6.40 5.44
N ALA A 58 10.55 5.26 5.93
CA ALA A 58 11.29 4.30 5.11
C ALA A 58 10.43 3.73 3.99
N SER A 59 9.17 3.41 4.29
CA SER A 59 8.22 2.92 3.28
C SER A 59 7.90 4.01 2.26
N VAL A 60 7.77 5.26 2.68
CA VAL A 60 7.60 6.39 1.77
C VAL A 60 8.76 6.48 0.78
N GLU A 61 9.99 6.36 1.26
CA GLU A 61 11.17 6.39 0.40
C GLU A 61 11.17 5.23 -0.60
N LEU A 62 10.77 4.03 -0.17
CA LEU A 62 10.62 2.89 -1.08
C LEU A 62 9.61 3.17 -2.17
N LEU A 63 8.42 3.67 -1.79
CA LEU A 63 7.35 3.99 -2.73
C LEU A 63 7.74 5.13 -3.67
N ARG A 64 8.51 6.10 -3.17
CA ARG A 64 9.05 7.17 -4.01
C ARG A 64 10.04 6.61 -5.03
N GLY A 65 10.92 5.70 -4.62
CA GLY A 65 11.83 5.02 -5.53
C GLY A 65 11.12 4.17 -6.59
N LEU A 66 9.95 3.62 -6.27
CA LEU A 66 9.12 2.90 -7.23
C LEU A 66 8.34 3.82 -8.17
N GLY A 67 8.30 5.13 -7.88
CA GLY A 67 7.62 6.11 -8.71
C GLY A 67 6.13 6.25 -8.47
N VAL A 68 5.63 5.76 -7.33
CA VAL A 68 4.18 5.79 -7.04
C VAL A 68 3.81 6.68 -5.85
N TRP A 69 4.78 7.22 -5.13
CA TRP A 69 4.50 7.98 -3.92
C TRP A 69 3.66 9.23 -4.19
N GLU A 70 3.97 9.99 -5.23
CA GLU A 70 3.24 11.22 -5.56
C GLU A 70 1.76 10.93 -5.83
N SER A 71 1.46 9.82 -6.51
CA SER A 71 0.08 9.41 -6.75
C SER A 71 -0.64 9.01 -5.46
N ILE A 72 0.06 8.36 -4.54
CA ILE A 72 -0.48 7.98 -3.23
C ILE A 72 -0.73 9.23 -2.39
N GLU A 73 0.23 10.14 -2.36
CA GLU A 73 0.13 11.39 -1.59
C GLU A 73 -1.01 12.27 -2.07
N ALA A 74 -1.31 12.23 -3.37
CA ALA A 74 -2.42 12.98 -3.98
C ALA A 74 -3.80 12.45 -3.58
N MET A 75 -3.88 11.25 -3.01
CA MET A 75 -5.11 10.71 -2.44
C MET A 75 -5.35 11.31 -1.05
N ARG A 76 -6.03 10.61 -0.15
CA ARG A 76 -6.21 11.06 1.24
C ARG A 76 -5.01 10.70 2.09
N CYS A 77 -4.09 11.62 2.22
CA CYS A 77 -2.86 11.41 2.95
C CYS A 77 -2.66 12.57 3.93
N HIS A 78 -2.34 12.26 5.19
CA HIS A 78 -2.09 13.27 6.20
C HIS A 78 -0.86 12.86 7.01
N PRO A 79 0.16 13.73 7.11
CA PRO A 79 1.30 13.45 7.97
C PRO A 79 0.91 13.54 9.43
N TYR A 80 1.39 12.61 10.23
CA TYR A 80 1.23 12.66 11.69
C TYR A 80 2.60 12.69 12.35
N ARG A 81 2.67 13.29 13.51
CA ARG A 81 3.92 13.47 14.26
C ARG A 81 3.88 12.78 15.60
N GLN A 82 2.70 12.34 16.00
CA GLN A 82 2.48 11.84 17.33
C GLN A 82 1.44 10.74 17.27
N LEU A 83 1.70 9.65 17.94
CA LEU A 83 0.78 8.53 18.08
C LEU A 83 0.47 8.34 19.54
N GLU A 84 -0.79 8.36 19.89
CA GLU A 84 -1.26 8.21 21.26
C GLU A 84 -2.14 6.97 21.31
N THR A 85 -1.83 6.07 22.24
CA THR A 85 -2.61 4.86 22.44
C THR A 85 -3.02 4.74 23.91
N TRP A 86 -4.21 4.23 24.12
CA TRP A 86 -4.70 3.99 25.47
C TRP A 86 -5.62 2.77 25.46
N GLU A 87 -5.71 2.12 26.60
CA GLU A 87 -6.61 1.01 26.80
C GLU A 87 -7.47 1.35 28.02
N TRP A 88 -8.76 1.60 27.79
CA TRP A 88 -9.71 1.97 28.82
C TRP A 88 -9.19 3.18 29.63
N GLU A 89 -9.10 3.05 30.95
CA GLU A 89 -8.63 4.14 31.81
C GLU A 89 -7.17 3.99 32.27
N ASN A 90 -6.50 2.90 31.92
CA ASN A 90 -5.31 2.48 32.64
C ASN A 90 -4.01 2.49 31.86
N ALA A 91 -4.03 2.52 30.54
CA ALA A 91 -2.79 2.52 29.76
C ALA A 91 -2.83 3.64 28.75
N HIS A 92 -1.90 4.56 28.87
CA HIS A 92 -1.79 5.71 28.00
C HIS A 92 -0.35 5.83 27.56
N VAL A 93 -0.09 5.61 26.28
CA VAL A 93 1.26 5.65 25.72
C VAL A 93 1.30 6.66 24.58
N LEU A 94 2.32 7.51 24.62
CA LEU A 94 2.55 8.56 23.65
C LEU A 94 3.84 8.25 22.90
N PHE A 95 3.77 8.18 21.61
CA PHE A 95 4.92 7.94 20.75
C PHE A 95 5.33 9.17 19.94
#